data_83bf97e2798020f6e63e650be08bb530
#
_entry.id   83bf97e2798020f6e63e650be08bb530
#
_cell.length_a   1.000
_cell.length_b   1.000
_cell.length_c   1.000
_cell.angle_alpha   90.00
_cell.angle_beta   90.00
_cell.angle_gamma   90.00
#
_symmetry.space_group_name_H-M   'P 1'
#
loop_
_entity.id
_entity.type
_entity.pdbx_description
1 polymer ?
#
loop_
_entity_poly.entity_id
_entity_poly.type
_entity_poly.pdbx_seq_one_letter_code
_entity_poly.pdbx_strand_id
1 'polypeptide(L)'
;MENLSNRSYPPGAGVLTIVHGQKELATMAVALARSIRLRDPDLPLAVVTNFDPALFEGMFDYVIPWDFSRWTYFDAKLDMYAMSPFETTIFLDADILVYRSLADVFICFEGDDFGVVGHNVKDLGWFASMDLIRREFPSDTYCYFNGGIYFFRRSEVAAAIFERAMSIYERYDELKVYRHTSCKAEQRILCLAMVEAGIKARRPGSGRGYLIDAFWPTGCRIEKDVLSGICVQTKLGRMRGERVFLHFVGVLKSSYGYLFESLRLKWAFRYGRRGRDVDFILRIYALFLWRKNIPGFIVERGRTSVKQIKSRIRQMLGRGSD
;
A
#
# COMPACT_ATOMS: atom_id res chain seq x y z
N MET A 1 16.66 22.04 5.31
CA MET A 1 16.20 21.73 3.96
C MET A 1 17.21 20.76 3.38
N GLU A 2 16.85 19.47 3.25
CA GLU A 2 17.72 18.50 2.57
C GLU A 2 17.91 18.96 1.13
N ASN A 3 19.16 18.87 0.68
CA ASN A 3 19.53 19.29 -0.68
C ASN A 3 18.88 18.33 -1.69
N LEU A 4 17.85 18.80 -2.41
CA LEU A 4 17.06 18.02 -3.37
C LEU A 4 17.90 17.56 -4.59
N SER A 5 19.08 18.16 -4.79
CA SER A 5 19.90 17.99 -6.01
C SER A 5 20.70 16.68 -6.11
N ASN A 6 20.66 15.80 -5.10
CA ASN A 6 21.49 14.58 -5.08
C ASN A 6 20.67 13.28 -4.95
N ARG A 7 19.39 13.28 -5.36
CA ARG A 7 18.54 12.10 -5.34
C ARG A 7 18.63 11.38 -6.67
N SER A 8 19.38 10.30 -6.72
CA SER A 8 19.43 9.42 -7.89
C SER A 8 18.42 8.27 -7.73
N TYR A 9 17.57 8.13 -8.72
CA TYR A 9 16.75 6.94 -8.90
C TYR A 9 17.44 5.98 -9.87
N PRO A 10 17.16 4.66 -9.82
CA PRO A 10 17.61 3.76 -10.86
C PRO A 10 17.14 4.23 -12.24
N PRO A 11 17.88 3.97 -13.31
CA PRO A 11 17.41 4.25 -14.67
C PRO A 11 16.06 3.62 -14.93
N GLY A 12 15.14 4.36 -15.58
CA GLY A 12 13.81 3.90 -15.88
C GLY A 12 12.90 3.67 -14.66
N ALA A 13 13.23 4.28 -13.50
CA ALA A 13 12.44 4.16 -12.28
C ALA A 13 11.14 4.96 -12.36
N GLY A 14 10.09 4.44 -11.71
CA GLY A 14 8.82 5.15 -11.57
C GLY A 14 7.89 4.52 -10.53
N VAL A 15 6.79 5.23 -10.28
CA VAL A 15 5.75 4.78 -9.35
C VAL A 15 4.49 4.40 -10.11
N LEU A 16 3.97 3.22 -9.82
CA LEU A 16 2.71 2.71 -10.37
C LEU A 16 1.63 2.73 -9.29
N THR A 17 0.42 3.14 -9.65
CA THR A 17 -0.79 2.89 -8.86
C THR A 17 -1.89 2.35 -9.76
N ILE A 18 -2.79 1.54 -9.20
CA ILE A 18 -3.93 0.95 -9.91
C ILE A 18 -5.21 1.43 -9.24
N VAL A 19 -6.14 1.98 -10.03
CA VAL A 19 -7.43 2.44 -9.54
C VAL A 19 -8.57 2.07 -10.48
N HIS A 20 -9.54 1.31 -9.97
CA HIS A 20 -10.74 0.91 -10.71
C HIS A 20 -11.93 0.69 -9.77
N GLY A 21 -13.12 0.60 -10.32
CA GLY A 21 -14.36 0.22 -9.61
C GLY A 21 -14.95 1.34 -8.74
N GLN A 22 -14.22 1.96 -7.82
CA GLN A 22 -14.73 3.00 -6.92
C GLN A 22 -14.14 4.37 -7.29
N LYS A 23 -15.01 5.34 -7.59
CA LYS A 23 -14.61 6.69 -8.02
C LYS A 23 -13.76 7.43 -6.97
N GLU A 24 -13.95 7.13 -5.71
CA GLU A 24 -13.17 7.69 -4.60
C GLU A 24 -11.68 7.36 -4.72
N LEU A 25 -11.33 6.19 -5.29
CA LEU A 25 -9.95 5.77 -5.50
C LEU A 25 -9.22 6.70 -6.50
N ALA A 26 -9.91 7.23 -7.52
CA ALA A 26 -9.31 8.21 -8.42
C ALA A 26 -8.88 9.49 -7.68
N THR A 27 -9.73 9.99 -6.76
CA THR A 27 -9.39 11.14 -5.93
C THR A 27 -8.21 10.84 -4.98
N MET A 28 -8.13 9.62 -4.47
CA MET A 28 -7.03 9.18 -3.61
C MET A 28 -5.72 9.07 -4.41
N ALA A 29 -5.74 8.51 -5.61
CA ALA A 29 -4.58 8.45 -6.50
C ALA A 29 -4.02 9.84 -6.82
N VAL A 30 -4.90 10.82 -7.05
CA VAL A 30 -4.48 12.22 -7.25
C VAL A 30 -3.85 12.81 -5.96
N ALA A 31 -4.34 12.46 -4.78
CA ALA A 31 -3.73 12.87 -3.51
C ALA A 31 -2.36 12.21 -3.29
N LEU A 32 -2.23 10.91 -3.60
CA LEU A 32 -0.95 10.19 -3.64
C LEU A 32 0.03 10.90 -4.58
N ALA A 33 -0.35 11.14 -5.84
CA ALA A 33 0.51 11.80 -6.82
C ALA A 33 0.98 13.17 -6.34
N ARG A 34 0.10 14.00 -5.78
CA ARG A 34 0.46 15.31 -5.20
C ARG A 34 1.47 15.16 -4.07
N SER A 35 1.31 14.17 -3.19
CA SER A 35 2.25 13.95 -2.09
C SER A 35 3.63 13.52 -2.61
N ILE A 36 3.70 12.72 -3.67
CA ILE A 36 4.95 12.34 -4.33
C ILE A 36 5.59 13.58 -5.00
N ARG A 37 4.84 14.33 -5.81
CA ARG A 37 5.35 15.51 -6.50
C ARG A 37 5.95 16.58 -5.57
N LEU A 38 5.50 16.65 -4.31
CA LEU A 38 6.10 17.52 -3.29
C LEU A 38 7.49 17.07 -2.85
N ARG A 39 7.82 15.79 -3.01
CA ARG A 39 9.06 15.17 -2.51
C ARG A 39 10.00 14.80 -3.64
N ASP A 40 9.44 14.31 -4.70
CA ASP A 40 10.12 13.73 -5.86
C ASP A 40 9.46 14.27 -7.14
N PRO A 41 9.64 15.56 -7.46
CA PRO A 41 8.92 16.22 -8.56
C PRO A 41 9.18 15.57 -9.93
N ASP A 42 10.40 15.04 -10.13
CA ASP A 42 10.86 14.50 -11.41
C ASP A 42 10.69 12.96 -11.50
N LEU A 43 10.22 12.29 -10.43
CA LEU A 43 9.99 10.84 -10.46
C LEU A 43 8.74 10.52 -11.29
N PRO A 44 8.86 9.72 -12.38
CA PRO A 44 7.73 9.38 -13.23
C PRO A 44 6.61 8.64 -12.49
N LEU A 45 5.36 9.03 -12.75
CA LEU A 45 4.17 8.46 -12.14
C LEU A 45 3.24 7.87 -13.20
N ALA A 46 2.79 6.65 -12.99
CA ALA A 46 1.79 5.98 -13.81
C ALA A 46 0.54 5.62 -12.99
N VAL A 47 -0.62 5.83 -13.57
CA VAL A 47 -1.90 5.31 -13.07
C VAL A 47 -2.52 4.37 -14.10
N VAL A 48 -2.88 3.16 -13.67
CA VAL A 48 -3.63 2.20 -14.47
C VAL A 48 -5.09 2.24 -14.05
N THR A 49 -5.99 2.47 -15.01
CA THR A 49 -7.37 2.77 -14.67
C THR A 49 -8.33 2.49 -15.82
N ASN A 50 -9.61 2.34 -15.47
CA ASN A 50 -10.74 2.40 -16.40
C ASN A 50 -11.60 3.66 -16.23
N PHE A 51 -11.13 4.63 -15.44
CA PHE A 51 -11.78 5.94 -15.31
C PHE A 51 -11.35 6.90 -16.42
N ASP A 52 -12.09 8.02 -16.54
CA ASP A 52 -11.76 9.09 -17.46
C ASP A 52 -10.33 9.63 -17.21
N PRO A 53 -9.43 9.60 -18.20
CA PRO A 53 -8.07 10.12 -18.10
C PRO A 53 -7.98 11.57 -17.61
N ALA A 54 -8.96 12.41 -17.92
CA ALA A 54 -9.01 13.79 -17.49
C ALA A 54 -8.97 13.98 -15.96
N LEU A 55 -9.37 12.95 -15.18
CA LEU A 55 -9.27 12.98 -13.72
C LEU A 55 -7.82 13.01 -13.20
N PHE A 56 -6.87 12.59 -14.01
CA PHE A 56 -5.46 12.40 -13.64
C PHE A 56 -4.51 13.39 -14.32
N GLU A 57 -5.06 14.24 -15.20
CA GLU A 57 -4.30 15.22 -15.99
C GLU A 57 -3.44 16.13 -15.09
N GLY A 58 -2.19 16.38 -15.50
CA GLY A 58 -1.22 17.22 -14.79
C GLY A 58 -0.66 16.61 -13.50
N MET A 59 -1.09 15.39 -13.10
CA MET A 59 -0.59 14.71 -11.91
C MET A 59 0.23 13.46 -12.24
N PHE A 60 -0.16 12.74 -13.28
CA PHE A 60 0.51 11.53 -13.74
C PHE A 60 1.13 11.75 -15.12
N ASP A 61 2.31 11.17 -15.35
CA ASP A 61 2.99 11.19 -16.65
C ASP A 61 2.38 10.17 -17.61
N TYR A 62 1.86 9.07 -17.05
CA TYR A 62 1.21 7.99 -17.81
C TYR A 62 -0.15 7.71 -17.21
N VAL A 63 -1.21 7.81 -18.02
CA VAL A 63 -2.55 7.32 -17.69
C VAL A 63 -2.83 6.15 -18.62
N ILE A 64 -2.82 4.94 -18.08
CA ILE A 64 -2.85 3.70 -18.84
C ILE A 64 -4.25 3.09 -18.72
N PRO A 65 -5.02 3.04 -19.81
CA PRO A 65 -6.30 2.35 -19.80
C PRO A 65 -6.08 0.82 -19.68
N TRP A 66 -6.92 0.16 -18.88
CA TRP A 66 -6.83 -1.27 -18.68
C TRP A 66 -8.20 -1.91 -18.58
N ASP A 67 -8.33 -3.14 -19.11
CA ASP A 67 -9.54 -3.93 -18.95
C ASP A 67 -9.49 -4.71 -17.64
N PHE A 68 -10.33 -4.31 -16.70
CA PHE A 68 -10.48 -4.95 -15.39
C PHE A 68 -11.62 -5.99 -15.36
N SER A 69 -12.18 -6.40 -16.48
CA SER A 69 -13.37 -7.28 -16.53
C SER A 69 -13.16 -8.63 -15.84
N ARG A 70 -11.93 -9.15 -15.85
CA ARG A 70 -11.56 -10.42 -15.19
C ARG A 70 -11.23 -10.27 -13.70
N TRP A 71 -11.07 -9.03 -13.20
CA TRP A 71 -10.62 -8.76 -11.84
C TRP A 71 -11.75 -8.26 -10.95
N THR A 72 -11.74 -8.69 -9.69
CA THR A 72 -12.79 -8.26 -8.75
C THR A 72 -12.42 -6.99 -8.00
N TYR A 73 -11.23 -6.89 -7.43
CA TYR A 73 -10.78 -5.71 -6.69
C TYR A 73 -9.26 -5.70 -6.46
N PHE A 74 -8.76 -6.47 -5.47
CA PHE A 74 -7.33 -6.50 -5.11
C PHE A 74 -6.52 -7.34 -6.09
N ASP A 75 -7.14 -8.35 -6.69
CA ASP A 75 -6.52 -9.31 -7.58
C ASP A 75 -6.00 -8.69 -8.89
N ALA A 76 -6.49 -7.51 -9.27
CA ALA A 76 -5.92 -6.75 -10.39
C ALA A 76 -4.41 -6.45 -10.22
N LYS A 77 -3.89 -6.43 -9.00
CA LYS A 77 -2.46 -6.25 -8.75
C LYS A 77 -1.59 -7.40 -9.25
N LEU A 78 -2.17 -8.55 -9.56
CA LEU A 78 -1.43 -9.65 -10.18
C LEU A 78 -0.96 -9.31 -11.61
N ASP A 79 -1.60 -8.33 -12.26
CA ASP A 79 -1.17 -7.83 -13.57
C ASP A 79 -0.19 -6.64 -13.48
N MET A 80 0.19 -6.16 -12.30
CA MET A 80 0.96 -4.91 -12.17
C MET A 80 2.32 -4.95 -12.90
N TYR A 81 2.91 -6.13 -13.09
CA TYR A 81 4.12 -6.29 -13.88
C TYR A 81 3.87 -5.96 -15.36
N ALA A 82 2.79 -6.48 -15.93
CA ALA A 82 2.40 -6.19 -17.31
C ALA A 82 1.93 -4.73 -17.48
N MET A 83 1.28 -4.18 -16.46
CA MET A 83 0.74 -2.82 -16.45
C MET A 83 1.83 -1.74 -16.33
N SER A 84 2.98 -2.03 -15.73
CA SER A 84 3.99 -1.00 -15.47
C SER A 84 4.70 -0.55 -16.75
N PRO A 85 4.86 0.75 -16.98
CA PRO A 85 5.67 1.28 -18.08
C PRO A 85 7.16 1.42 -17.72
N PHE A 86 7.57 1.05 -16.50
CA PHE A 86 8.90 1.34 -15.96
C PHE A 86 9.81 0.11 -15.95
N GLU A 87 11.12 0.34 -16.05
CA GLU A 87 12.16 -0.68 -15.85
C GLU A 87 12.28 -1.08 -14.37
N THR A 88 12.14 -0.08 -13.47
CA THR A 88 12.13 -0.29 -12.03
C THR A 88 10.90 0.37 -11.43
N THR A 89 10.05 -0.41 -10.81
CA THR A 89 8.73 0.03 -10.34
C THR A 89 8.62 -0.06 -8.82
N ILE A 90 8.16 1.04 -8.19
CA ILE A 90 7.49 0.98 -6.90
C ILE A 90 5.99 1.07 -7.15
N PHE A 91 5.25 0.02 -6.79
CA PHE A 91 3.80 0.08 -6.72
C PHE A 91 3.37 0.64 -5.35
N LEU A 92 2.43 1.58 -5.36
CA LEU A 92 1.79 2.12 -4.15
C LEU A 92 0.27 2.10 -4.28
N ASP A 93 -0.43 1.66 -3.22
CA ASP A 93 -1.89 1.79 -3.15
C ASP A 93 -2.32 3.25 -3.14
N ALA A 94 -3.44 3.55 -3.77
CA ALA A 94 -3.95 4.91 -3.94
C ALA A 94 -4.25 5.65 -2.62
N ASP A 95 -4.50 4.92 -1.52
CA ASP A 95 -4.77 5.46 -0.18
C ASP A 95 -3.48 5.63 0.67
N ILE A 96 -2.33 5.71 0.01
CA ILE A 96 -1.05 6.10 0.61
C ILE A 96 -0.82 7.60 0.43
N LEU A 97 -0.24 8.26 1.45
CA LEU A 97 0.35 9.60 1.33
C LEU A 97 1.85 9.53 1.65
N VAL A 98 2.65 10.18 0.81
CA VAL A 98 4.11 10.22 0.90
C VAL A 98 4.56 11.49 1.63
N TYR A 99 5.42 11.32 2.63
CA TYR A 99 5.92 12.40 3.49
C TYR A 99 7.40 12.68 3.25
N ARG A 100 8.16 11.69 2.76
CA ARG A 100 9.58 11.79 2.44
C ARG A 100 9.86 11.25 1.04
N SER A 101 11.07 11.50 0.52
CA SER A 101 11.45 10.96 -0.78
C SER A 101 11.36 9.44 -0.84
N LEU A 102 10.87 8.94 -1.98
CA LEU A 102 10.83 7.52 -2.32
C LEU A 102 12.23 6.96 -2.70
N ALA A 103 13.25 7.81 -2.86
CA ALA A 103 14.61 7.36 -3.10
C ALA A 103 15.09 6.35 -2.05
N ASP A 104 14.70 6.53 -0.78
CA ASP A 104 15.03 5.59 0.29
C ASP A 104 14.38 4.21 0.10
N VAL A 105 13.23 4.15 -0.57
CA VAL A 105 12.58 2.88 -0.91
C VAL A 105 13.34 2.17 -2.03
N PHE A 106 13.75 2.89 -3.09
CA PHE A 106 14.57 2.32 -4.16
C PHE A 106 15.90 1.79 -3.64
N ILE A 107 16.56 2.54 -2.75
CA ILE A 107 17.82 2.11 -2.11
C ILE A 107 17.61 0.84 -1.27
N CYS A 108 16.50 0.73 -0.56
CA CYS A 108 16.20 -0.47 0.24
C CYS A 108 16.15 -1.75 -0.60
N PHE A 109 15.73 -1.64 -1.86
CA PHE A 109 15.59 -2.75 -2.80
C PHE A 109 16.69 -2.78 -3.86
N GLU A 110 17.77 -2.03 -3.67
CA GLU A 110 18.91 -2.07 -4.60
C GLU A 110 19.44 -3.50 -4.74
N GLY A 111 19.55 -3.97 -5.98
CA GLY A 111 19.96 -5.35 -6.29
C GLY A 111 18.84 -6.39 -6.29
N ASP A 112 17.64 -6.08 -5.78
CA ASP A 112 16.50 -7.01 -5.80
C ASP A 112 15.76 -6.93 -7.15
N ASP A 113 15.24 -8.07 -7.62
CA ASP A 113 14.34 -8.15 -8.79
C ASP A 113 12.88 -7.96 -8.41
N PHE A 114 12.51 -8.45 -7.22
CA PHE A 114 11.18 -8.31 -6.62
C PHE A 114 11.31 -8.18 -5.11
N GLY A 115 10.47 -7.36 -4.49
CA GLY A 115 10.53 -7.17 -3.06
C GLY A 115 9.27 -6.62 -2.41
N VAL A 116 9.11 -6.95 -1.14
CA VAL A 116 8.07 -6.43 -0.25
C VAL A 116 8.68 -6.05 1.10
N VAL A 117 8.02 -5.15 1.82
CA VAL A 117 8.42 -4.77 3.18
C VAL A 117 7.52 -5.44 4.20
N GLY A 118 8.12 -6.16 5.14
CA GLY A 118 7.35 -6.91 6.13
C GLY A 118 8.21 -7.73 7.08
N HIS A 119 7.67 -8.86 7.50
CA HIS A 119 8.29 -9.80 8.42
C HIS A 119 8.32 -11.21 7.84
N ASN A 120 9.37 -11.96 8.13
CA ASN A 120 9.43 -13.37 7.80
C ASN A 120 8.98 -14.17 9.03
N VAL A 121 7.90 -14.95 8.87
CA VAL A 121 7.23 -15.68 9.95
C VAL A 121 7.16 -17.17 9.65
N LYS A 122 7.09 -18.01 10.69
CA LYS A 122 6.99 -19.46 10.52
C LYS A 122 5.57 -19.95 10.27
N ASP A 123 4.57 -19.12 10.57
CA ASP A 123 3.16 -19.49 10.53
C ASP A 123 2.30 -18.38 9.93
N LEU A 124 1.48 -18.76 8.98
CA LEU A 124 0.48 -17.92 8.33
C LEU A 124 -0.95 -18.42 8.59
N GLY A 125 -1.21 -18.99 9.77
CA GLY A 125 -2.49 -19.63 10.09
C GLY A 125 -3.74 -18.76 9.95
N TRP A 126 -3.57 -17.43 9.89
CA TRP A 126 -4.64 -16.48 9.54
C TRP A 126 -4.91 -16.39 8.02
N PHE A 127 -4.10 -17.04 7.21
CA PHE A 127 -3.94 -16.88 5.79
C PHE A 127 -4.48 -18.09 5.01
N ALA A 128 -4.18 -19.31 5.48
CA ALA A 128 -4.63 -20.57 4.92
C ALA A 128 -4.43 -21.73 5.95
N SER A 129 -4.79 -22.95 5.56
CA SER A 129 -4.42 -24.13 6.30
C SER A 129 -2.90 -24.37 6.18
N MET A 130 -2.17 -24.24 7.27
CA MET A 130 -0.71 -24.37 7.26
C MET A 130 -0.22 -25.75 6.84
N ASP A 131 -0.96 -26.80 7.15
CA ASP A 131 -0.56 -28.16 6.75
C ASP A 131 -0.58 -28.32 5.22
N LEU A 132 -1.61 -27.77 4.57
CA LEU A 132 -1.68 -27.75 3.11
C LEU A 132 -0.59 -26.86 2.52
N ILE A 133 -0.39 -25.65 3.06
CA ILE A 133 0.61 -24.71 2.57
C ILE A 133 2.03 -25.29 2.72
N ARG A 134 2.38 -25.90 3.85
CA ARG A 134 3.71 -26.52 4.04
C ARG A 134 3.97 -27.68 3.09
N ARG A 135 2.93 -28.42 2.73
CA ARG A 135 3.04 -29.50 1.76
C ARG A 135 3.26 -28.99 0.35
N GLU A 136 2.49 -27.99 -0.08
CA GLU A 136 2.52 -27.45 -1.46
C GLU A 136 3.68 -26.44 -1.66
N PHE A 137 4.02 -25.69 -0.62
CA PHE A 137 5.03 -24.62 -0.61
C PHE A 137 5.95 -24.79 0.59
N PRO A 138 6.81 -25.84 0.63
CA PRO A 138 7.68 -26.10 1.77
C PRO A 138 8.67 -24.95 1.99
N SER A 139 8.67 -24.38 3.19
CA SER A 139 9.58 -23.32 3.60
C SER A 139 9.66 -23.22 5.11
N ASP A 140 10.84 -22.80 5.62
CA ASP A 140 11.03 -22.47 7.03
C ASP A 140 10.37 -21.14 7.42
N THR A 141 10.15 -20.25 6.43
CA THR A 141 9.56 -18.93 6.66
C THR A 141 8.71 -18.46 5.48
N TYR A 142 7.69 -17.67 5.81
CA TYR A 142 6.75 -17.07 4.87
C TYR A 142 6.73 -15.55 5.05
N CYS A 143 6.44 -14.80 3.98
CA CYS A 143 6.42 -13.35 4.02
C CYS A 143 5.08 -12.83 4.58
N TYR A 144 5.11 -12.16 5.74
CA TYR A 144 3.99 -11.40 6.29
C TYR A 144 4.19 -9.92 5.99
N PHE A 145 3.44 -9.38 5.04
CA PHE A 145 3.55 -7.99 4.58
C PHE A 145 2.17 -7.38 4.34
N ASN A 146 2.11 -6.10 4.08
CA ASN A 146 0.91 -5.41 3.62
C ASN A 146 1.05 -5.11 2.13
N GLY A 147 0.05 -5.49 1.32
CA GLY A 147 0.02 -5.34 -0.13
C GLY A 147 -0.12 -3.89 -0.64
N GLY A 148 0.09 -2.89 0.21
CA GLY A 148 0.07 -1.48 -0.20
C GLY A 148 1.35 -1.01 -0.88
N ILE A 149 2.43 -1.80 -0.82
CA ILE A 149 3.70 -1.51 -1.49
C ILE A 149 4.31 -2.78 -2.05
N TYR A 150 4.77 -2.70 -3.31
CA TYR A 150 5.59 -3.69 -3.98
C TYR A 150 6.72 -3.00 -4.72
N PHE A 151 7.87 -3.67 -4.77
CA PHE A 151 8.99 -3.31 -5.62
C PHE A 151 9.22 -4.41 -6.65
N PHE A 152 9.46 -4.04 -7.90
CA PHE A 152 9.92 -4.98 -8.92
C PHE A 152 10.64 -4.24 -10.06
N ARG A 153 11.52 -4.96 -10.75
CA ARG A 153 12.14 -4.49 -11.97
C ARG A 153 11.84 -5.41 -13.14
N ARG A 154 12.06 -4.95 -14.36
CA ARG A 154 11.96 -5.75 -15.57
C ARG A 154 13.09 -6.77 -15.58
N SER A 155 12.78 -8.02 -15.19
CA SER A 155 13.71 -9.13 -15.15
C SER A 155 12.96 -10.45 -15.31
N GLU A 156 13.66 -11.50 -15.70
CA GLU A 156 13.10 -12.86 -15.80
C GLU A 156 12.62 -13.36 -14.44
N VAL A 157 13.31 -13.02 -13.36
CA VAL A 157 12.95 -13.41 -11.99
C VAL A 157 11.61 -12.78 -11.59
N ALA A 158 11.44 -11.48 -11.80
CA ALA A 158 10.18 -10.81 -11.48
C ALA A 158 9.04 -11.32 -12.37
N ALA A 159 9.27 -11.51 -13.67
CA ALA A 159 8.29 -12.10 -14.58
C ALA A 159 7.81 -13.47 -14.08
N ALA A 160 8.74 -14.37 -13.75
CA ALA A 160 8.44 -15.70 -13.23
C ALA A 160 7.61 -15.68 -11.94
N ILE A 161 7.84 -14.70 -11.05
CA ILE A 161 7.04 -14.53 -9.82
C ILE A 161 5.58 -14.20 -10.16
N PHE A 162 5.34 -13.28 -11.10
CA PHE A 162 3.98 -12.91 -11.49
C PHE A 162 3.28 -14.02 -12.26
N GLU A 163 3.98 -14.73 -13.15
CA GLU A 163 3.45 -15.93 -13.84
C GLU A 163 3.07 -17.02 -12.83
N ARG A 164 3.96 -17.27 -11.85
CA ARG A 164 3.68 -18.22 -10.79
C ARG A 164 2.51 -17.79 -9.91
N ALA A 165 2.43 -16.50 -9.58
CA ALA A 165 1.29 -15.96 -8.85
C ALA A 165 -0.04 -16.19 -9.61
N MET A 166 -0.06 -16.05 -10.93
CA MET A 166 -1.23 -16.36 -11.75
C MET A 166 -1.61 -17.85 -11.68
N SER A 167 -0.64 -18.76 -11.78
CA SER A 167 -0.88 -20.19 -11.61
C SER A 167 -1.45 -20.54 -10.23
N ILE A 168 -0.96 -19.88 -9.16
CA ILE A 168 -1.49 -20.04 -7.80
C ILE A 168 -2.91 -19.44 -7.69
N TYR A 169 -3.19 -18.33 -8.38
CA TYR A 169 -4.51 -17.71 -8.42
C TYR A 169 -5.58 -18.65 -8.99
N GLU A 170 -5.25 -19.41 -10.03
CA GLU A 170 -6.14 -20.42 -10.62
C GLU A 170 -6.47 -21.52 -9.61
N ARG A 171 -5.51 -21.94 -8.81
CA ARG A 171 -5.64 -22.97 -7.76
C ARG A 171 -6.10 -22.42 -6.40
N TYR A 172 -6.55 -21.16 -6.31
CA TYR A 172 -6.83 -20.47 -5.04
C TYR A 172 -7.77 -21.24 -4.11
N ASP A 173 -8.84 -21.78 -4.65
CA ASP A 173 -9.86 -22.50 -3.88
C ASP A 173 -9.39 -23.93 -3.52
N GLU A 174 -8.63 -24.59 -4.38
CA GLU A 174 -7.96 -25.87 -4.12
C GLU A 174 -6.96 -25.73 -2.94
N LEU A 175 -6.18 -24.68 -2.94
CA LEU A 175 -5.21 -24.35 -1.89
C LEU A 175 -5.86 -23.84 -0.59
N LYS A 176 -7.19 -23.70 -0.57
CA LYS A 176 -7.96 -23.23 0.60
C LYS A 176 -7.42 -21.94 1.21
N VAL A 177 -6.90 -21.04 0.35
CA VAL A 177 -6.45 -19.73 0.79
C VAL A 177 -7.65 -18.89 1.21
N TYR A 178 -7.61 -18.28 2.41
CA TYR A 178 -8.74 -17.53 2.93
C TYR A 178 -8.97 -16.26 2.12
N ARG A 179 -10.21 -16.00 1.72
CA ARG A 179 -10.58 -14.79 0.99
C ARG A 179 -10.55 -13.56 1.90
N HIS A 180 -10.13 -12.43 1.34
CA HIS A 180 -10.34 -11.14 1.99
C HIS A 180 -11.73 -10.62 1.63
N THR A 181 -12.67 -10.70 2.56
CA THR A 181 -14.11 -10.50 2.28
C THR A 181 -14.64 -11.55 1.28
N SER A 182 -15.01 -11.16 0.07
CA SER A 182 -15.41 -12.04 -1.04
C SER A 182 -14.32 -12.20 -2.10
N CYS A 183 -13.21 -11.42 -2.03
CA CYS A 183 -12.19 -11.38 -3.06
C CYS A 183 -11.01 -12.30 -2.75
N LYS A 184 -10.38 -12.82 -3.79
CA LYS A 184 -9.05 -13.43 -3.69
C LYS A 184 -8.05 -12.34 -3.32
N ALA A 185 -7.14 -12.62 -2.38
CA ALA A 185 -6.17 -11.65 -1.89
C ALA A 185 -4.82 -11.85 -2.59
N GLU A 186 -4.43 -10.90 -3.42
CA GLU A 186 -3.17 -10.92 -4.18
C GLU A 186 -1.94 -11.06 -3.29
N GLN A 187 -1.94 -10.38 -2.15
CA GLN A 187 -0.88 -10.44 -1.15
C GLN A 187 -0.55 -11.88 -0.72
N ARG A 188 -1.55 -12.74 -0.59
CA ARG A 188 -1.40 -14.13 -0.18
C ARG A 188 -0.80 -14.96 -1.30
N ILE A 189 -1.25 -14.72 -2.51
CA ILE A 189 -0.78 -15.38 -3.72
C ILE A 189 0.68 -15.03 -3.98
N LEU A 190 1.02 -13.74 -3.94
CA LEU A 190 2.39 -13.27 -4.12
C LEU A 190 3.32 -13.78 -3.01
N CYS A 191 2.84 -13.90 -1.76
CA CYS A 191 3.60 -14.53 -0.68
C CYS A 191 4.02 -15.97 -1.04
N LEU A 192 3.11 -16.78 -1.61
CA LEU A 192 3.42 -18.16 -1.99
C LEU A 192 4.36 -18.22 -3.18
N ALA A 193 4.18 -17.37 -4.19
CA ALA A 193 5.11 -17.28 -5.32
C ALA A 193 6.51 -16.86 -4.88
N MET A 194 6.62 -15.92 -3.92
CA MET A 194 7.89 -15.50 -3.32
C MET A 194 8.59 -16.64 -2.58
N VAL A 195 7.84 -17.50 -1.88
CA VAL A 195 8.42 -18.67 -1.17
C VAL A 195 9.13 -19.58 -2.16
N GLU A 196 8.50 -19.91 -3.28
CA GLU A 196 9.11 -20.78 -4.30
C GLU A 196 10.33 -20.13 -4.97
N ALA A 197 10.31 -18.80 -5.13
CA ALA A 197 11.47 -18.04 -5.63
C ALA A 197 12.56 -17.80 -4.57
N GLY A 198 12.38 -18.28 -3.32
CA GLY A 198 13.34 -18.08 -2.22
C GLY A 198 13.43 -16.62 -1.72
N ILE A 199 12.48 -15.76 -2.07
CA ILE A 199 12.47 -14.34 -1.72
C ILE A 199 11.90 -14.13 -0.34
N LYS A 200 12.59 -13.31 0.46
CA LYS A 200 12.20 -12.92 1.82
C LYS A 200 11.78 -11.47 1.88
N ALA A 201 10.82 -11.16 2.75
CA ALA A 201 10.44 -9.77 3.01
C ALA A 201 11.61 -8.99 3.62
N ARG A 202 11.81 -7.76 3.14
CA ARG A 202 12.71 -6.78 3.76
C ARG A 202 12.10 -6.27 5.06
N ARG A 203 12.95 -5.99 6.06
CA ARG A 203 12.49 -5.41 7.33
C ARG A 203 11.99 -3.97 7.12
N PRO A 204 11.04 -3.49 7.98
CA PRO A 204 10.43 -2.16 7.84
C PRO A 204 11.40 -0.97 7.89
N GLY A 205 12.56 -1.10 8.50
CA GLY A 205 13.57 -0.03 8.55
C GLY A 205 14.38 0.04 7.26
N SER A 206 14.43 1.22 6.64
CA SER A 206 15.43 1.48 5.60
C SER A 206 16.81 1.57 6.25
N GLY A 207 17.87 1.30 5.48
CA GLY A 207 19.25 1.47 5.94
C GLY A 207 19.60 2.90 6.41
N ARG A 208 18.72 3.88 6.16
CA ARG A 208 18.83 5.29 6.58
C ARG A 208 17.98 5.67 7.80
N GLY A 209 17.38 4.69 8.49
CA GLY A 209 16.62 4.95 9.72
C GLY A 209 15.15 5.31 9.53
N TYR A 210 14.65 5.36 8.29
CA TYR A 210 13.24 5.60 8.00
C TYR A 210 12.43 4.31 7.97
N LEU A 211 11.14 4.41 8.32
CA LEU A 211 10.19 3.29 8.24
C LEU A 211 9.49 3.32 6.88
N ILE A 212 9.56 2.19 6.17
CA ILE A 212 9.03 2.03 4.81
C ILE A 212 7.96 0.93 4.70
N ASP A 213 7.36 0.48 5.81
CA ASP A 213 6.30 -0.52 5.78
C ASP A 213 4.91 0.10 5.57
N ALA A 214 4.01 -0.66 4.94
CA ALA A 214 2.64 -0.27 4.70
C ALA A 214 1.67 -0.68 5.83
N PHE A 215 2.15 -1.27 6.94
CA PHE A 215 1.30 -1.56 8.08
C PHE A 215 0.92 -0.28 8.83
N TRP A 216 -0.36 -0.19 9.22
CA TRP A 216 -0.77 0.88 10.12
C TRP A 216 -0.15 0.66 11.51
N PRO A 217 0.52 1.67 12.10
CA PRO A 217 1.19 1.54 13.38
C PRO A 217 0.20 1.55 14.55
N THR A 218 -0.33 0.38 14.88
CA THR A 218 -1.29 0.21 15.98
C THR A 218 -0.67 0.52 17.34
N GLY A 219 -1.45 1.22 18.21
CA GLY A 219 -0.98 1.61 19.54
C GLY A 219 0.09 2.69 19.55
N CYS A 220 0.29 3.38 18.42
CA CYS A 220 1.21 4.52 18.31
C CYS A 220 0.45 5.80 18.02
N ARG A 221 1.00 6.91 18.50
CA ARG A 221 0.62 8.26 18.05
C ARG A 221 1.41 8.58 16.80
N ILE A 222 0.76 9.18 15.81
CA ILE A 222 1.38 9.63 14.57
C ILE A 222 1.19 11.14 14.48
N GLU A 223 2.30 11.86 14.51
CA GLU A 223 2.37 13.25 14.14
C GLU A 223 2.65 13.32 12.63
N LYS A 224 1.80 14.03 11.88
CA LYS A 224 1.93 14.08 10.44
C LYS A 224 1.58 15.46 9.89
N ASP A 225 2.34 15.88 8.91
CA ASP A 225 2.14 17.06 8.08
C ASP A 225 2.69 16.80 6.68
N VAL A 226 1.79 16.54 5.74
CA VAL A 226 2.18 16.16 4.38
C VAL A 226 2.88 17.30 3.64
N LEU A 227 2.54 18.56 3.91
CA LEU A 227 3.18 19.71 3.25
C LEU A 227 4.60 19.93 3.74
N SER A 228 4.86 19.71 5.03
CA SER A 228 6.20 19.85 5.63
C SER A 228 7.02 18.56 5.57
N GLY A 229 6.42 17.42 5.18
CA GLY A 229 7.11 16.13 5.10
C GLY A 229 7.33 15.47 6.47
N ILE A 230 6.51 15.82 7.44
CA ILE A 230 6.61 15.25 8.78
C ILE A 230 5.69 14.03 8.87
N CYS A 231 6.23 12.87 9.23
CA CYS A 231 5.47 11.69 9.64
C CYS A 231 6.26 10.94 10.72
N VAL A 232 6.02 11.28 11.98
CA VAL A 232 6.73 10.75 13.14
C VAL A 232 5.84 9.82 13.93
N GLN A 233 6.33 8.61 14.16
CA GLN A 233 5.67 7.59 14.96
C GLN A 233 6.24 7.58 16.38
N THR A 234 5.36 7.73 17.39
CA THR A 234 5.73 7.65 18.81
C THR A 234 4.90 6.59 19.53
N LYS A 235 5.50 5.91 20.49
CA LYS A 235 4.82 4.95 21.38
C LYS A 235 5.27 5.20 22.83
N LEU A 236 4.30 5.41 23.72
CA LEU A 236 4.57 5.74 25.13
C LEU A 236 5.56 6.91 25.27
N GLY A 237 5.37 7.97 24.48
CA GLY A 237 6.21 9.17 24.49
C GLY A 237 7.60 9.01 23.85
N ARG A 238 8.00 7.81 23.44
CA ARG A 238 9.29 7.55 22.79
C ARG A 238 9.14 7.50 21.27
N MET A 239 10.00 8.20 20.54
CA MET A 239 10.08 8.13 19.09
C MET A 239 10.41 6.70 18.67
N ARG A 240 9.68 6.17 17.67
CA ARG A 240 9.91 4.86 17.06
C ARG A 240 10.52 4.96 15.67
N GLY A 241 10.36 6.10 15.02
CA GLY A 241 10.94 6.41 13.73
C GLY A 241 10.10 7.40 12.94
N GLU A 242 10.68 7.87 11.86
CA GLU A 242 10.03 8.68 10.86
C GLU A 242 9.64 7.78 9.68
N ARG A 243 8.48 8.04 9.10
CA ARG A 243 7.96 7.21 8.00
C ARG A 243 8.12 7.93 6.67
N VAL A 244 8.50 7.17 5.64
CA VAL A 244 8.53 7.66 4.26
C VAL A 244 7.12 7.91 3.76
N PHE A 245 6.20 7.02 4.09
CA PHE A 245 4.79 7.12 3.73
C PHE A 245 3.88 6.54 4.81
N LEU A 246 2.59 6.83 4.71
CA LEU A 246 1.55 6.29 5.58
C LEU A 246 0.40 5.74 4.74
N HIS A 247 0.07 4.47 4.94
CA HIS A 247 -1.02 3.78 4.25
C HIS A 247 -2.31 3.87 5.09
N PHE A 248 -3.32 4.54 4.58
CA PHE A 248 -4.61 4.74 5.24
C PHE A 248 -5.59 3.61 4.92
N VAL A 249 -5.20 2.39 5.25
CA VAL A 249 -5.91 1.16 4.91
C VAL A 249 -7.33 1.10 5.49
N GLY A 250 -8.28 0.57 4.72
CA GLY A 250 -9.65 0.30 5.15
C GLY A 250 -10.39 1.56 5.60
N VAL A 251 -10.91 1.58 6.83
CA VAL A 251 -11.66 2.71 7.40
C VAL A 251 -10.83 3.99 7.55
N LEU A 252 -9.50 3.88 7.58
CA LEU A 252 -8.61 5.03 7.79
C LEU A 252 -8.59 5.99 6.60
N LYS A 253 -8.88 5.51 5.39
CA LYS A 253 -9.03 6.34 4.18
C LYS A 253 -10.20 7.35 4.28
N SER A 254 -11.19 7.09 5.15
CA SER A 254 -12.29 8.00 5.45
C SER A 254 -12.08 8.76 6.77
N SER A 255 -10.92 8.61 7.43
CA SER A 255 -10.63 9.29 8.69
C SER A 255 -10.44 10.80 8.49
N TYR A 256 -10.74 11.56 9.56
CA TYR A 256 -10.44 12.99 9.58
C TYR A 256 -8.99 13.29 9.18
N GLY A 257 -8.04 12.48 9.65
CA GLY A 257 -6.62 12.69 9.37
C GLY A 257 -6.26 12.55 7.90
N TYR A 258 -6.81 11.56 7.18
CA TYR A 258 -6.61 11.43 5.74
C TYR A 258 -7.28 12.58 4.97
N LEU A 259 -8.53 12.87 5.28
CA LEU A 259 -9.30 13.94 4.63
C LEU A 259 -8.60 15.29 4.75
N PHE A 260 -8.11 15.62 5.96
CA PHE A 260 -7.41 16.88 6.20
C PHE A 260 -6.12 16.99 5.37
N GLU A 261 -5.25 15.97 5.40
CA GLU A 261 -4.01 15.97 4.64
C GLU A 261 -4.27 16.04 3.12
N SER A 262 -5.25 15.29 2.61
CA SER A 262 -5.64 15.32 1.19
C SER A 262 -6.17 16.68 0.74
N LEU A 263 -6.97 17.35 1.59
CA LEU A 263 -7.46 18.70 1.32
C LEU A 263 -6.33 19.73 1.28
N ARG A 264 -5.36 19.63 2.20
CA ARG A 264 -4.17 20.50 2.22
C ARG A 264 -3.37 20.35 0.92
N LEU A 265 -3.13 19.12 0.46
CA LEU A 265 -2.50 18.84 -0.83
C LEU A 265 -3.27 19.47 -1.98
N LYS A 266 -4.59 19.21 -2.05
CA LYS A 266 -5.44 19.79 -3.09
C LYS A 266 -5.37 21.32 -3.12
N TRP A 267 -5.42 21.95 -1.94
CA TRP A 267 -5.38 23.42 -1.83
C TRP A 267 -4.02 23.98 -2.23
N ALA A 268 -2.93 23.37 -1.75
CA ALA A 268 -1.58 23.81 -2.06
C ALA A 268 -1.27 23.75 -3.56
N PHE A 269 -1.69 22.69 -4.24
CA PHE A 269 -1.49 22.54 -5.70
C PHE A 269 -2.36 23.49 -6.51
N ARG A 270 -3.59 23.77 -6.07
CA ARG A 270 -4.52 24.60 -6.83
C ARG A 270 -4.26 26.09 -6.67
N TYR A 271 -3.86 26.54 -5.49
CA TYR A 271 -3.80 27.96 -5.14
C TYR A 271 -2.41 28.44 -4.70
N GLY A 272 -1.42 27.53 -4.60
CA GLY A 272 -0.07 27.86 -4.12
C GLY A 272 -0.03 28.35 -2.65
N ARG A 273 -1.17 28.38 -1.98
CA ARG A 273 -1.30 28.98 -0.64
C ARG A 273 -1.04 27.94 0.45
N ARG A 274 -0.18 28.32 1.40
CA ARG A 274 0.11 27.56 2.61
C ARG A 274 0.03 28.54 3.79
N GLY A 275 -0.63 28.20 4.86
CA GLY A 275 -0.69 29.07 6.05
C GLY A 275 -1.70 28.62 7.09
N ARG A 276 -1.57 29.13 8.30
CA ARG A 276 -2.42 28.77 9.44
C ARG A 276 -3.90 29.03 9.21
N ASP A 277 -4.23 30.13 8.54
CA ASP A 277 -5.63 30.50 8.26
C ASP A 277 -6.29 29.53 7.30
N VAL A 278 -5.55 29.12 6.25
CA VAL A 278 -6.00 28.08 5.31
C VAL A 278 -6.17 26.75 6.03
N ASP A 279 -5.20 26.34 6.85
CA ASP A 279 -5.28 25.10 7.64
C ASP A 279 -6.48 25.11 8.57
N PHE A 280 -6.82 26.23 9.20
CA PHE A 280 -8.00 26.34 10.05
C PHE A 280 -9.31 26.10 9.26
N ILE A 281 -9.48 26.72 8.11
CA ILE A 281 -10.64 26.53 7.24
C ILE A 281 -10.73 25.07 6.77
N LEU A 282 -9.60 24.49 6.33
CA LEU A 282 -9.55 23.12 5.86
C LEU A 282 -9.83 22.11 7.01
N ARG A 283 -9.46 22.41 8.24
CA ARG A 283 -9.82 21.60 9.42
C ARG A 283 -11.32 21.53 9.63
N ILE A 284 -12.01 22.68 9.57
CA ILE A 284 -13.47 22.73 9.70
C ILE A 284 -14.12 21.94 8.57
N TYR A 285 -13.66 22.11 7.33
CA TYR A 285 -14.21 21.42 6.17
C TYR A 285 -13.96 19.90 6.24
N ALA A 286 -12.75 19.48 6.64
CA ALA A 286 -12.43 18.07 6.86
C ALA A 286 -13.30 17.45 7.96
N LEU A 287 -13.56 18.16 9.04
CA LEU A 287 -14.44 17.71 10.12
C LEU A 287 -15.88 17.53 9.63
N PHE A 288 -16.38 18.45 8.81
CA PHE A 288 -17.70 18.35 8.19
C PHE A 288 -17.82 17.11 7.28
N LEU A 289 -16.85 16.88 6.40
CA LEU A 289 -16.82 15.71 5.53
C LEU A 289 -16.70 14.42 6.34
N TRP A 290 -15.86 14.39 7.36
CA TRP A 290 -15.71 13.25 8.24
C TRP A 290 -17.02 12.90 8.96
N ARG A 291 -17.73 13.90 9.50
CA ARG A 291 -19.04 13.68 10.15
C ARG A 291 -20.07 13.06 9.22
N LYS A 292 -20.07 13.42 7.93
CA LYS A 292 -20.94 12.79 6.94
C LYS A 292 -20.64 11.30 6.73
N ASN A 293 -19.36 10.92 6.90
CA ASN A 293 -18.90 9.54 6.71
C ASN A 293 -18.95 8.69 7.99
N ILE A 294 -19.29 9.27 9.15
CA ILE A 294 -19.35 8.56 10.44
C ILE A 294 -20.27 7.31 10.38
N PRO A 295 -21.49 7.33 9.80
CA PRO A 295 -22.32 6.15 9.74
C PRO A 295 -21.63 4.97 9.05
N GLY A 296 -20.97 5.22 7.90
CA GLY A 296 -20.20 4.20 7.19
C GLY A 296 -18.98 3.71 7.98
N PHE A 297 -18.27 4.63 8.64
CA PHE A 297 -17.11 4.34 9.49
C PHE A 297 -17.48 3.42 10.67
N ILE A 298 -18.61 3.70 11.35
CA ILE A 298 -19.08 2.87 12.47
C ILE A 298 -19.48 1.48 12.00
N VAL A 299 -20.22 1.39 10.88
CA VAL A 299 -20.66 0.12 10.31
C VAL A 299 -19.45 -0.74 9.89
N GLU A 300 -18.47 -0.15 9.22
CA GLU A 300 -17.28 -0.86 8.77
C GLU A 300 -16.39 -1.30 9.94
N ARG A 301 -16.21 -0.43 10.96
CA ARG A 301 -15.46 -0.78 12.18
C ARG A 301 -16.16 -1.86 13.00
N GLY A 302 -17.48 -1.81 13.08
CA GLY A 302 -18.28 -2.88 13.68
C GLY A 302 -18.10 -4.21 12.97
N ARG A 303 -18.17 -4.23 11.64
CA ARG A 303 -17.93 -5.43 10.82
C ARG A 303 -16.52 -6.00 11.02
N THR A 304 -15.50 -5.15 11.07
CA THR A 304 -14.10 -5.56 11.28
C THR A 304 -13.91 -6.14 12.68
N SER A 305 -14.48 -5.51 13.71
CA SER A 305 -14.43 -6.01 15.10
C SER A 305 -15.12 -7.36 15.26
N VAL A 306 -16.32 -7.52 14.68
CA VAL A 306 -17.06 -8.80 14.70
C VAL A 306 -16.28 -9.91 13.97
N LYS A 307 -15.63 -9.60 12.85
CA LYS A 307 -14.80 -10.58 12.14
C LYS A 307 -13.58 -11.01 12.97
N GLN A 308 -12.91 -10.06 13.63
CA GLN A 308 -11.77 -10.37 14.51
C GLN A 308 -12.20 -11.22 15.71
N ILE A 309 -13.36 -10.93 16.30
CA ILE A 309 -13.92 -11.73 17.41
C ILE A 309 -14.27 -13.14 16.90
N LYS A 310 -14.96 -13.28 15.75
CA LYS A 310 -15.25 -14.59 15.17
C LYS A 310 -14.01 -15.39 14.82
N SER A 311 -12.95 -14.75 14.32
CA SER A 311 -11.66 -15.37 14.04
C SER A 311 -11.01 -15.89 15.34
N ARG A 312 -10.99 -15.07 16.41
CA ARG A 312 -10.46 -15.47 17.73
C ARG A 312 -11.25 -16.62 18.36
N ILE A 313 -12.59 -16.57 18.26
CA ILE A 313 -13.46 -17.67 18.75
C ILE A 313 -13.17 -18.96 17.99
N ARG A 314 -13.04 -18.93 16.67
CA ARG A 314 -12.66 -20.11 15.87
C ARG A 314 -11.28 -20.65 16.25
N GLN A 315 -10.29 -19.78 16.51
CA GLN A 315 -8.98 -20.21 16.99
C GLN A 315 -9.03 -20.84 18.38
N MET A 316 -9.91 -20.37 19.28
CA MET A 316 -10.09 -20.96 20.60
C MET A 316 -10.84 -22.31 20.53
N LEU A 317 -11.86 -22.42 19.68
CA LEU A 317 -12.65 -23.64 19.52
C LEU A 317 -11.88 -24.73 18.72
N GLY A 318 -10.97 -24.36 17.81
CA GLY A 318 -10.10 -25.30 17.07
C GLY A 318 -8.90 -25.83 17.88
N ARG A 319 -8.68 -25.36 19.11
CA ARG A 319 -7.65 -25.85 20.03
C ARG A 319 -8.17 -26.86 21.08
N GLY A 320 -9.44 -27.24 20.99
CA GLY A 320 -10.13 -28.10 21.95
C GLY A 320 -10.45 -29.51 21.45
N SER A 321 -9.78 -30.02 20.43
CA SER A 321 -9.92 -31.40 19.97
C SER A 321 -8.57 -31.91 19.49
N ASP A 322 -7.71 -32.26 20.46
CA ASP A 322 -6.71 -33.31 20.42
C ASP A 322 -6.60 -33.96 21.81
#